data_775e9570d87d841be95cda64feeb9aad
#
_entry.id   775e9570d87d841be95cda64feeb9aad
#
_cell.length_a   1.000
_cell.length_b   1.000
_cell.length_c   1.000
_cell.angle_alpha   90.00
_cell.angle_beta   90.00
_cell.angle_gamma   90.00
#
_symmetry.space_group_name_H-M   'P 1'
#
loop_
_entity.id
_entity.type
_entity.pdbx_description
1 polymer ?
#
loop_
_entity_poly.entity_id
_entity_poly.type
_entity_poly.pdbx_seq_one_letter_code
_entity_poly.pdbx_strand_id
1 'polypeptide(L)'
;MKDILVVAKLKEGKFETFMGFMKSEEGMNERRKIADLTKTLGTVSPDKSAVMFKIAVHDEDAMYSFLDGSNPVSKPIFDEVMESYEIFELNKI
;
A
#
# COMPACT_ATOMS: atom_id res chain seq x y z
N MET A 1 13.21 -7.64 -9.46
CA MET A 1 12.28 -6.92 -8.61
C MET A 1 12.73 -5.50 -8.43
N LYS A 2 11.81 -4.57 -8.34
CA LYS A 2 12.11 -3.17 -8.13
C LYS A 2 11.75 -2.76 -6.71
N ASP A 3 12.65 -2.07 -6.02
CA ASP A 3 12.38 -1.55 -4.69
C ASP A 3 11.62 -0.23 -4.80
N ILE A 4 10.48 -0.15 -4.13
CA ILE A 4 9.61 1.01 -4.17
C ILE A 4 9.17 1.36 -2.74
N LEU A 5 9.16 2.66 -2.44
CA LEU A 5 8.61 3.19 -1.21
C LEU A 5 7.26 3.83 -1.51
N VAL A 6 6.23 3.36 -0.84
CA VAL A 6 4.89 3.97 -0.91
C VAL A 6 4.63 4.68 0.42
N VAL A 7 4.29 5.95 0.34
CA VAL A 7 3.91 6.76 1.49
C VAL A 7 2.45 7.16 1.30
N ALA A 8 1.61 6.79 2.25
CA ALA A 8 0.17 7.11 2.17
C ALA A 8 -0.27 7.86 3.41
N LYS A 9 -1.01 8.94 3.19
CA LYS A 9 -1.69 9.66 4.27
C LYS A 9 -3.09 9.10 4.41
N LEU A 10 -3.49 8.81 5.64
CA LEU A 10 -4.79 8.25 5.95
C LEU A 10 -5.72 9.34 6.49
N LYS A 11 -7.00 9.19 6.20
CA LYS A 11 -8.03 10.04 6.80
C LYS A 11 -8.09 9.75 8.29
N GLU A 12 -8.46 10.75 9.08
CA GLU A 12 -8.50 10.66 10.53
C GLU A 12 -9.34 9.46 10.99
N GLY A 13 -8.79 8.69 11.93
CA GLY A 13 -9.49 7.54 12.52
C GLY A 13 -9.60 6.31 11.61
N LYS A 14 -8.91 6.29 10.47
CA LYS A 14 -9.06 5.21 9.48
C LYS A 14 -7.92 4.19 9.46
N PHE A 15 -6.95 4.30 10.35
CA PHE A 15 -5.82 3.37 10.36
C PHE A 15 -6.25 1.91 10.54
N GLU A 16 -7.15 1.65 11.49
CA GLU A 16 -7.60 0.28 11.76
C GLU A 16 -8.37 -0.31 10.58
N THR A 17 -9.20 0.50 9.92
CA THR A 17 -9.93 0.07 8.72
C THR A 17 -8.95 -0.26 7.60
N PHE A 18 -7.93 0.59 7.39
CA PHE A 18 -6.88 0.36 6.41
C PHE A 18 -6.15 -0.96 6.69
N MET A 19 -5.68 -1.15 7.92
CA MET A 19 -4.94 -2.37 8.29
C MET A 19 -5.81 -3.62 8.23
N GLY A 20 -7.08 -3.49 8.59
CA GLY A 20 -8.03 -4.59 8.47
C GLY A 20 -8.12 -5.11 7.04
N PHE A 21 -8.19 -4.21 6.07
CA PHE A 21 -8.16 -4.60 4.65
C PHE A 21 -6.82 -5.20 4.25
N MET A 22 -5.72 -4.52 4.61
CA MET A 22 -4.37 -4.96 4.22
C MET A 22 -4.03 -6.36 4.74
N LYS A 23 -4.57 -6.74 5.89
CA LYS A 23 -4.38 -8.05 6.51
C LYS A 23 -5.45 -9.06 6.14
N SER A 24 -6.53 -8.63 5.48
CA SER A 24 -7.60 -9.54 5.06
C SER A 24 -7.09 -10.50 3.97
N GLU A 25 -7.82 -11.59 3.76
CA GLU A 25 -7.49 -12.54 2.71
C GLU A 25 -7.48 -11.87 1.34
N GLU A 26 -8.48 -11.05 1.05
CA GLU A 26 -8.55 -10.29 -0.21
C GLU A 26 -7.37 -9.34 -0.36
N GLY A 27 -7.08 -8.56 0.68
CA GLY A 27 -5.97 -7.61 0.65
C GLY A 27 -4.63 -8.32 0.48
N MET A 28 -4.41 -9.40 1.19
CA MET A 28 -3.17 -10.18 1.07
C MET A 28 -3.02 -10.80 -0.32
N ASN A 29 -4.09 -11.31 -0.90
CA ASN A 29 -4.06 -11.88 -2.25
C ASN A 29 -3.68 -10.82 -3.29
N GLU A 30 -4.26 -9.62 -3.20
CA GLU A 30 -3.91 -8.53 -4.11
C GLU A 30 -2.46 -8.07 -3.91
N ARG A 31 -2.00 -8.00 -2.68
CA ARG A 31 -0.62 -7.61 -2.37
C ARG A 31 0.40 -8.61 -2.92
N ARG A 32 0.09 -9.91 -2.88
CA ARG A 32 0.97 -10.96 -3.44
C ARG A 32 1.12 -10.84 -4.95
N LYS A 33 0.11 -10.36 -5.65
CA LYS A 33 0.19 -10.10 -7.10
C LYS A 33 1.16 -8.97 -7.43
N ILE A 34 1.39 -8.07 -6.49
CA ILE A 34 2.20 -6.86 -6.67
C ILE A 34 3.66 -7.10 -6.31
N ALA A 35 3.91 -7.72 -5.17
CA ALA A 35 5.21 -7.71 -4.53
C ALA A 35 5.47 -8.96 -3.70
N ASP A 36 6.74 -9.16 -3.36
CA ASP A 36 7.15 -10.22 -2.45
C ASP A 36 6.89 -9.77 -1.00
N LEU A 37 5.89 -10.36 -0.37
CA LEU A 37 5.50 -9.99 0.99
C LEU A 37 6.57 -10.31 2.03
N THR A 38 7.46 -11.28 1.75
CA THR A 38 8.56 -11.61 2.67
C THR A 38 9.61 -10.50 2.73
N LYS A 39 9.61 -9.61 1.73
CA LYS A 39 10.55 -8.48 1.63
C LYS A 39 9.86 -7.14 1.85
N THR A 40 8.64 -7.14 2.35
CA THR A 40 7.88 -5.93 2.62
C THR A 40 8.18 -5.43 4.03
N LEU A 41 8.54 -4.15 4.15
CA LEU A 41 8.66 -3.47 5.43
C LEU A 41 7.56 -2.43 5.54
N GLY A 42 6.61 -2.67 6.44
CA GLY A 42 5.54 -1.72 6.72
C GLY A 42 5.83 -0.94 7.99
N THR A 43 5.62 0.36 7.94
CA THR A 43 5.80 1.25 9.09
C THR A 43 4.61 2.21 9.19
N VAL A 44 4.45 2.81 10.37
CA VAL A 44 3.35 3.73 10.63
C VAL A 44 3.88 4.90 11.47
N SER A 45 3.36 6.11 11.22
CA SER A 45 3.70 7.28 12.04
C SER A 45 3.14 7.13 13.45
N PRO A 46 3.73 7.82 14.46
CA PRO A 46 3.29 7.71 15.85
C PRO A 46 1.80 8.03 16.06
N ASP A 47 1.25 8.98 15.30
CA ASP A 47 -0.15 9.39 15.39
C ASP A 47 -1.07 8.58 14.45
N LYS A 48 -0.51 7.61 13.72
CA LYS A 48 -1.25 6.76 12.77
C LYS A 48 -1.89 7.52 11.60
N SER A 49 -1.38 8.70 11.29
CA SER A 49 -1.87 9.49 10.16
C SER A 49 -1.22 9.14 8.84
N ALA A 50 -0.08 8.46 8.87
CA ALA A 50 0.65 8.07 7.66
C ALA A 50 1.24 6.68 7.80
N VAL A 51 1.30 5.96 6.68
CA VAL A 51 1.94 4.66 6.60
C VAL A 51 2.99 4.71 5.49
N MET A 52 4.07 3.96 5.66
CA MET A 52 5.13 3.83 4.67
C MET A 52 5.43 2.35 4.49
N PHE A 53 5.47 1.93 3.22
CA PHE A 53 5.80 0.55 2.87
C PHE A 53 6.97 0.54 1.91
N LYS A 54 8.05 -0.13 2.30
CA LYS A 54 9.11 -0.47 1.35
C LYS A 54 8.81 -1.86 0.81
N ILE A 55 8.62 -1.96 -0.50
CA ILE A 55 8.18 -3.21 -1.14
C ILE A 55 9.10 -3.60 -2.29
N ALA A 56 9.24 -4.90 -2.50
CA ALA A 56 9.97 -5.46 -3.64
C ALA A 56 8.94 -5.85 -4.70
N VAL A 57 8.73 -4.97 -5.69
CA VAL A 57 7.66 -5.08 -6.68
C VAL A 57 8.07 -5.96 -7.84
N HIS A 58 7.24 -6.95 -8.18
CA HIS A 58 7.42 -7.78 -9.37
C HIS A 58 6.40 -7.48 -10.46
N ASP A 59 5.34 -6.69 -10.16
CA ASP A 59 4.35 -6.25 -11.13
C ASP A 59 3.96 -4.81 -10.84
N GLU A 60 4.60 -3.86 -11.55
CA GLU A 60 4.37 -2.43 -11.34
C GLU A 60 2.97 -2.01 -11.74
N ASP A 61 2.44 -2.55 -12.84
CA ASP A 61 1.10 -2.19 -13.29
C ASP A 61 0.05 -2.57 -12.24
N ALA A 62 0.21 -3.75 -11.62
CA ALA A 62 -0.67 -4.18 -10.54
C ALA A 62 -0.56 -3.25 -9.33
N MET A 63 0.65 -2.77 -9.02
CA MET A 63 0.86 -1.81 -7.93
C MET A 63 0.14 -0.49 -8.19
N TYR A 64 0.32 0.09 -9.37
CA TYR A 64 -0.35 1.35 -9.71
C TYR A 64 -1.87 1.20 -9.69
N SER A 65 -2.39 0.10 -10.25
CA SER A 65 -3.83 -0.17 -10.24
C SER A 65 -4.38 -0.29 -8.82
N PHE A 66 -3.60 -0.89 -7.92
CA PHE A 66 -3.99 -1.06 -6.51
C PHE A 66 -4.17 0.29 -5.82
N LEU A 67 -3.37 1.29 -6.19
CA LEU A 67 -3.35 2.60 -5.53
C LEU A 67 -4.21 3.66 -6.23
N ASP A 68 -4.36 3.58 -7.56
CA ASP A 68 -4.98 4.67 -8.34
C ASP A 68 -6.49 4.54 -8.53
N GLY A 69 -7.11 3.52 -7.96
CA GLY A 69 -8.55 3.30 -8.07
C GLY A 69 -8.96 2.41 -9.24
N SER A 70 -8.01 1.85 -9.99
CA SER A 70 -8.31 0.94 -11.10
C SER A 70 -8.62 -0.47 -10.63
N ASN A 71 -8.13 -0.87 -9.45
CA ASN A 71 -8.35 -2.20 -8.89
C ASN A 71 -9.68 -2.22 -8.14
N PRO A 72 -10.66 -3.02 -8.59
CA PRO A 72 -11.99 -3.03 -7.98
C PRO A 72 -12.01 -3.57 -6.55
N VAL A 73 -10.98 -4.32 -6.13
CA VAL A 73 -10.89 -4.85 -4.76
C VAL A 73 -10.44 -3.77 -3.79
N SER A 74 -9.42 -2.98 -4.15
CA SER A 74 -8.87 -1.96 -3.26
C SER A 74 -9.61 -0.63 -3.32
N LYS A 75 -10.23 -0.31 -4.45
CA LYS A 75 -10.86 1.01 -4.66
C LYS A 75 -11.85 1.41 -3.55
N PRO A 76 -12.84 0.58 -3.16
CA PRO A 76 -13.82 1.01 -2.15
C PRO A 76 -13.17 1.37 -0.81
N ILE A 77 -12.19 0.56 -0.40
CA ILE A 77 -11.51 0.77 0.88
C ILE A 77 -10.59 1.99 0.82
N PHE A 78 -9.80 2.12 -0.25
CA PHE A 78 -8.87 3.24 -0.36
C PHE A 78 -9.59 4.58 -0.56
N ASP A 79 -10.73 4.60 -1.24
CA ASP A 79 -11.56 5.80 -1.31
C ASP A 79 -12.06 6.23 0.07
N GLU A 80 -12.30 5.28 0.96
CA GLU A 80 -12.76 5.56 2.33
C GLU A 80 -11.63 6.01 3.26
N VAL A 81 -10.44 5.40 3.15
CA VAL A 81 -9.41 5.53 4.18
C VAL A 81 -8.23 6.39 3.78
N MET A 82 -7.93 6.52 2.49
CA MET A 82 -6.71 7.18 2.02
C MET A 82 -6.97 8.61 1.58
N GLU A 83 -6.21 9.54 2.14
CA GLU A 83 -6.29 10.95 1.76
C GLU A 83 -5.42 11.24 0.53
N SER A 84 -4.20 10.71 0.53
CA SER A 84 -3.24 10.88 -0.57
C SER A 84 -2.16 9.82 -0.47
N TYR A 85 -1.40 9.67 -1.56
CA TYR A 85 -0.24 8.79 -1.54
C TYR A 85 0.86 9.32 -2.45
N GLU A 86 2.09 8.87 -2.20
CA GLU A 86 3.26 9.15 -3.02
C GLU A 86 4.04 7.86 -3.24
N ILE A 87 4.66 7.74 -4.40
CA ILE A 87 5.43 6.56 -4.80
C ILE A 87 6.84 7.00 -5.14
N PHE A 88 7.83 6.36 -4.53
CA PHE A 88 9.25 6.64 -4.78
C PHE A 88 9.93 5.36 -5.25
N GLU A 89 10.54 5.42 -6.41
CA GLU A 89 11.38 4.34 -6.92
C GLU A 89 12.74 4.45 -6.26
N LEU A 90 13.23 3.35 -5.68
CA LEU A 90 14.48 3.33 -4.92
C LEU A 90 15.58 2.66 -5.75
N ASN A 91 16.66 3.40 -6.00
CA ASN A 91 17.82 2.88 -6.69
C ASN A 91 19.05 3.00 -5.80
N LYS A 92 19.92 1.99 -5.83
CA LYS A 92 21.20 2.06 -5.11
C LYS A 92 22.10 3.11 -5.73
N ILE A 93 22.85 3.80 -4.88
CA ILE A 93 23.80 4.83 -5.31
C ILE A 93 25.25 4.32 -5.26
#